data_693d13cbf944a79b84c40bf6b7b59e94
#
_entry.id   693d13cbf944a79b84c40bf6b7b59e94
#
_cell.length_a   1.000
_cell.length_b   1.000
_cell.length_c   1.000
_cell.angle_alpha   90.00
_cell.angle_beta   90.00
_cell.angle_gamma   90.00
#
_symmetry.space_group_name_H-M   'P 1'
#
loop_
_entity.id
_entity.type
_entity.pdbx_description
1 polymer ?
#
loop_
_entity_poly.entity_id
_entity_poly.type
_entity_poly.pdbx_seq_one_letter_code
_entity_poly.pdbx_strand_id
1 'polypeptide(L)'
;HPTYSPDMIEKKYVDAICRGEGEIYFLELIEKLENNEDFYATKNFWFKKEDGSIVKNPIGDLVNNLDEPPRPDRALMYDVDDSLRARGTKLFMATRGCPYKCTYCFNHAYNKLTKGHGDMMRYRSVDSVIEEIREVKDNYFLDRVNIDDDIFLLKPKGWLEEFAEKYPK
;
A
#
# COMPACT_ATOMS: atom_id res chain seq x y z
N HIS A 1 3.59 8.79 -10.75
CA HIS A 1 3.93 8.05 -9.53
C HIS A 1 5.45 7.75 -9.52
N PRO A 2 6.18 7.97 -8.42
CA PRO A 2 7.65 7.84 -8.36
C PRO A 2 8.19 6.48 -8.79
N THR A 3 7.44 5.40 -8.59
CA THR A 3 7.83 4.05 -9.00
C THR A 3 8.10 3.95 -10.51
N TYR A 4 7.32 4.66 -11.33
CA TYR A 4 7.40 4.62 -12.80
C TYR A 4 8.03 5.87 -13.41
N SER A 5 8.08 6.97 -12.68
CA SER A 5 8.69 8.24 -13.07
C SER A 5 9.73 8.66 -12.03
N PRO A 6 10.83 7.89 -11.86
CA PRO A 6 11.83 8.17 -10.85
C PRO A 6 12.65 9.45 -11.12
N ASP A 7 12.57 9.99 -12.33
CA ASP A 7 13.09 11.32 -12.71
C ASP A 7 12.47 12.46 -11.89
N MET A 8 11.36 12.21 -11.20
CA MET A 8 10.80 13.17 -10.24
C MET A 8 11.79 13.59 -9.15
N ILE A 9 12.77 12.73 -8.79
CA ILE A 9 13.82 13.08 -7.82
C ILE A 9 14.65 14.31 -8.26
N GLU A 10 14.73 14.58 -9.56
CA GLU A 10 15.49 15.72 -10.11
C GLU A 10 14.80 17.07 -9.88
N LYS A 11 13.48 17.06 -9.54
CA LYS A 11 12.73 18.30 -9.29
C LYS A 11 13.26 19.01 -8.04
N LYS A 12 13.37 20.34 -8.10
CA LYS A 12 13.97 21.18 -7.05
C LYS A 12 13.36 20.96 -5.66
N TYR A 13 12.08 20.67 -5.59
CA TYR A 13 11.29 20.53 -4.36
C TYR A 13 11.10 19.07 -3.92
N VAL A 14 11.86 18.13 -4.48
CA VAL A 14 11.81 16.71 -4.11
C VAL A 14 13.17 16.31 -3.54
N ASP A 15 13.20 15.92 -2.26
CA ASP A 15 14.38 15.47 -1.55
C ASP A 15 14.55 13.96 -1.58
N ALA A 16 13.42 13.22 -1.58
CA ALA A 16 13.42 11.77 -1.67
C ALA A 16 12.17 11.25 -2.42
N ILE A 17 12.29 10.07 -3.00
CA ILE A 17 11.17 9.32 -3.58
C ILE A 17 11.18 7.89 -3.06
N CYS A 18 9.99 7.36 -2.74
CA CYS A 18 9.81 5.94 -2.46
C CYS A 18 9.32 5.22 -3.72
N ARG A 19 9.93 4.09 -4.04
CA ARG A 19 9.59 3.22 -5.18
C ARG A 19 9.15 1.86 -4.67
N GLY A 20 8.02 1.36 -5.12
CA GLY A 20 7.43 0.12 -4.59
C GLY A 20 6.56 0.35 -3.37
N GLU A 21 6.59 -0.58 -2.43
CA GLU A 21 5.82 -0.51 -1.18
C GLU A 21 6.58 0.29 -0.12
N GLY A 22 5.87 1.16 0.58
CA GLY A 22 6.47 2.10 1.51
C GLY A 22 6.41 1.67 2.98
N GLU A 23 5.50 0.81 3.37
CA GLU A 23 5.13 0.58 4.76
C GLU A 23 6.33 0.27 5.66
N ILE A 24 7.12 -0.73 5.29
CA ILE A 24 8.29 -1.15 6.07
C ILE A 24 9.43 -0.14 5.94
N TYR A 25 9.74 0.25 4.71
CA TYR A 25 10.92 1.08 4.45
C TYR A 25 10.74 2.55 4.83
N PHE A 26 9.50 3.05 4.85
CA PHE A 26 9.22 4.38 5.38
C PHE A 26 9.33 4.40 6.90
N LEU A 27 8.88 3.36 7.59
CA LEU A 27 9.10 3.22 9.03
C LEU A 27 10.60 3.17 9.34
N GLU A 28 11.36 2.31 8.64
CA GLU A 28 12.83 2.25 8.78
C GLU A 28 13.49 3.62 8.57
N LEU A 29 13.05 4.37 7.55
CA LEU A 29 13.55 5.73 7.29
C LEU A 29 13.29 6.67 8.46
N ILE A 30 12.06 6.67 9.01
CA ILE A 30 11.71 7.53 10.14
C ILE A 30 12.51 7.17 11.39
N GLU A 31 12.63 5.88 11.72
CA GLU A 31 13.43 5.40 12.85
C GLU A 31 14.90 5.84 12.75
N LYS A 32 15.49 5.70 11.57
CA LYS A 32 16.87 6.18 11.33
C LYS A 32 17.02 7.69 11.50
N LEU A 33 16.05 8.46 11.00
CA LEU A 33 16.02 9.91 11.16
C LEU A 33 15.91 10.32 12.63
N GLU A 34 15.03 9.69 13.40
CA GLU A 34 14.83 9.96 14.83
C GLU A 34 16.07 9.62 15.65
N ASN A 35 16.79 8.56 15.28
CA ASN A 35 18.01 8.10 15.95
C ASN A 35 19.29 8.79 15.46
N ASN A 36 19.21 9.71 14.49
CA ASN A 36 20.35 10.33 13.81
C ASN A 36 21.30 9.30 13.17
N GLU A 37 20.76 8.24 12.61
CA GLU A 37 21.49 7.21 11.88
C GLU A 37 21.57 7.53 10.37
N ASP A 38 22.47 6.83 9.66
CA ASP A 38 22.55 6.95 8.19
C ASP A 38 21.32 6.32 7.52
N PHE A 39 20.45 7.16 7.00
CA PHE A 39 19.24 6.77 6.31
C PHE A 39 19.41 6.62 4.79
N TYR A 40 20.53 7.06 4.22
CA TYR A 40 20.75 7.05 2.78
C TYR A 40 20.79 5.63 2.17
N ALA A 41 20.99 4.59 2.97
CA ALA A 41 20.99 3.19 2.54
C ALA A 41 19.61 2.50 2.63
N THR A 42 18.53 3.23 2.97
CA THR A 42 17.17 2.67 3.11
C THR A 42 16.63 2.19 1.75
N LYS A 43 16.32 0.89 1.65
CA LYS A 43 15.77 0.29 0.43
C LYS A 43 14.48 1.01 -0.01
N ASN A 44 14.10 0.85 -1.25
CA ASN A 44 12.97 1.53 -1.91
C ASN A 44 13.13 3.05 -2.06
N PHE A 45 14.02 3.70 -1.32
CA PHE A 45 14.19 5.14 -1.40
C PHE A 45 15.35 5.55 -2.30
N TRP A 46 15.11 6.58 -3.11
CA TRP A 46 16.14 7.38 -3.73
C TRP A 46 16.18 8.73 -3.03
N PHE A 47 17.36 9.21 -2.75
CA PHE A 47 17.59 10.46 -2.01
C PHE A 47 18.41 11.43 -2.84
N LYS A 48 18.07 12.70 -2.77
CA LYS A 48 18.91 13.79 -3.27
C LYS A 48 19.71 14.35 -2.10
N LYS A 49 21.02 14.37 -2.23
CA LYS A 49 21.91 14.99 -1.24
C LYS A 49 22.01 16.50 -1.44
N GLU A 50 22.57 17.20 -0.45
CA GLU A 50 22.78 18.65 -0.49
C GLU A 50 23.69 19.08 -1.64
N ASP A 51 24.67 18.26 -2.02
CA ASP A 51 25.54 18.49 -3.18
C ASP A 51 24.87 18.24 -4.54
N GLY A 52 23.58 17.85 -4.53
CA GLY A 52 22.80 17.53 -5.72
C GLY A 52 22.99 16.10 -6.24
N SER A 53 23.89 15.31 -5.66
CA SER A 53 24.04 13.90 -6.03
C SER A 53 22.81 13.07 -5.63
N ILE A 54 22.54 12.00 -6.38
CA ILE A 54 21.37 11.14 -6.13
C ILE A 54 21.85 9.75 -5.73
N VAL A 55 21.48 9.34 -4.51
CA VAL A 55 21.62 7.95 -4.03
C VAL A 55 20.43 7.14 -4.52
N LYS A 56 20.68 6.03 -5.23
CA LYS A 56 19.65 5.17 -5.80
C LYS A 56 19.70 3.79 -5.16
N ASN A 57 18.81 3.54 -4.19
CA ASN A 57 18.76 2.23 -3.55
C ASN A 57 17.90 1.23 -4.35
N PRO A 58 18.18 -0.08 -4.21
CA PRO A 58 17.40 -1.13 -4.85
C PRO A 58 15.99 -1.22 -4.24
N ILE A 59 15.11 -1.92 -4.96
CA ILE A 59 13.82 -2.35 -4.43
C ILE A 59 14.07 -3.38 -3.32
N GLY A 60 13.35 -3.24 -2.23
CA GLY A 60 13.34 -4.21 -1.13
C GLY A 60 12.19 -5.21 -1.24
N ASP A 61 12.08 -6.08 -0.26
CA ASP A 61 11.09 -7.13 -0.26
C ASP A 61 9.68 -6.58 -0.07
N LEU A 62 8.71 -7.23 -0.70
CA LEU A 62 7.29 -6.91 -0.57
C LEU A 62 6.74 -7.43 0.76
N VAL A 63 5.71 -6.80 1.27
CA VAL A 63 4.93 -7.30 2.40
C VAL A 63 4.14 -8.53 1.95
N ASN A 64 4.64 -9.73 2.23
CA ASN A 64 3.99 -10.97 1.80
C ASN A 64 2.74 -11.28 2.60
N ASN A 65 2.77 -11.12 3.90
CA ASN A 65 1.60 -11.24 4.77
C ASN A 65 0.95 -9.87 4.97
N LEU A 66 -0.17 -9.62 4.31
CA LEU A 66 -0.86 -8.33 4.37
C LEU A 66 -1.62 -8.07 5.69
N ASP A 67 -1.64 -9.04 6.61
CA ASP A 67 -2.21 -8.86 7.94
C ASP A 67 -1.18 -8.37 8.98
N GLU A 68 0.12 -8.41 8.66
CA GLU A 68 1.19 -7.94 9.56
C GLU A 68 1.23 -6.42 9.73
N PRO A 69 1.14 -5.60 8.66
CA PRO A 69 1.06 -4.16 8.84
C PRO A 69 -0.21 -3.75 9.58
N PRO A 70 -0.15 -2.68 10.38
CA PRO A 70 -1.35 -2.12 10.99
C PRO A 70 -2.37 -1.74 9.91
N ARG A 71 -3.65 -1.82 10.27
CA ARG A 71 -4.73 -1.33 9.42
C ARG A 71 -4.57 0.17 9.16
N PRO A 72 -5.04 0.67 8.00
CA PRO A 72 -4.99 2.10 7.71
C PRO A 72 -5.69 2.91 8.81
N ASP A 73 -5.00 3.90 9.36
CA ASP A 73 -5.61 4.84 10.31
C ASP A 73 -6.59 5.75 9.58
N ARG A 74 -7.86 5.40 9.69
CA ARG A 74 -8.95 6.12 9.02
C ARG A 74 -9.22 7.49 9.65
N ALA A 75 -8.85 7.67 10.92
CA ALA A 75 -9.04 8.95 11.63
C ALA A 75 -8.20 10.06 10.99
N LEU A 76 -6.99 9.76 10.53
CA LEU A 76 -6.14 10.72 9.82
C LEU A 76 -6.80 11.37 8.58
N MET A 77 -7.81 10.70 8.00
CA MET A 77 -8.53 11.22 6.84
C MET A 77 -9.95 11.71 7.19
N TYR A 78 -10.68 10.90 7.95
CA TYR A 78 -12.10 11.14 8.16
C TYR A 78 -12.38 12.17 9.27
N ASP A 79 -11.44 12.37 10.20
CA ASP A 79 -11.60 13.37 11.26
C ASP A 79 -11.11 14.76 10.84
N VAL A 80 -10.37 14.85 9.73
CA VAL A 80 -9.88 16.13 9.19
C VAL A 80 -10.62 16.60 7.93
N ASP A 81 -11.37 15.72 7.26
CA ASP A 81 -12.14 16.05 6.05
C ASP A 81 -13.59 15.58 6.18
N ASP A 82 -14.48 16.53 6.49
CA ASP A 82 -15.90 16.29 6.65
C ASP A 82 -16.57 15.71 5.39
N SER A 83 -16.05 16.01 4.20
CA SER A 83 -16.59 15.47 2.94
C SER A 83 -16.27 13.99 2.80
N LEU A 84 -15.08 13.57 3.18
CA LEU A 84 -14.68 12.15 3.23
C LEU A 84 -15.40 11.41 4.35
N ARG A 85 -15.55 12.05 5.51
CA ARG A 85 -16.29 11.51 6.65
C ARG A 85 -17.76 11.24 6.30
N ALA A 86 -18.44 12.20 5.67
CA ALA A 86 -19.85 12.12 5.30
C ALA A 86 -20.15 11.17 4.13
N ARG A 87 -19.12 10.82 3.32
CA ARG A 87 -19.32 9.93 2.17
C ARG A 87 -19.68 8.53 2.64
N GLY A 88 -20.85 8.01 2.23
CA GLY A 88 -21.30 6.66 2.60
C GLY A 88 -20.52 5.53 1.95
N THR A 89 -19.86 5.76 0.81
CA THR A 89 -19.01 4.75 0.17
C THR A 89 -17.60 4.84 0.71
N LYS A 90 -17.09 3.76 1.29
CA LYS A 90 -15.71 3.64 1.77
C LYS A 90 -14.95 2.56 1.00
N LEU A 91 -13.66 2.82 0.80
CA LEU A 91 -12.76 1.93 0.05
C LEU A 91 -12.01 1.00 1.01
N PHE A 92 -11.92 -0.26 0.63
CA PHE A 92 -11.17 -1.31 1.33
C PHE A 92 -10.30 -2.06 0.33
N MET A 93 -9.27 -2.73 0.82
CA MET A 93 -8.40 -3.57 0.01
C MET A 93 -8.22 -4.93 0.69
N ALA A 94 -8.44 -6.00 -0.05
CA ALA A 94 -8.25 -7.36 0.43
C ALA A 94 -7.07 -8.07 -0.23
N THR A 95 -6.58 -7.54 -1.36
CA THR A 95 -5.53 -8.17 -2.17
C THR A 95 -4.59 -7.13 -2.75
N ARG A 96 -3.30 -7.46 -2.88
CA ARG A 96 -2.35 -6.72 -3.70
C ARG A 96 -1.84 -7.59 -4.83
N GLY A 97 -1.69 -6.97 -6.00
CA GLY A 97 -1.14 -7.58 -7.20
C GLY A 97 -2.17 -8.20 -8.13
N CYS A 98 -1.72 -8.40 -9.36
CA CYS A 98 -2.52 -8.99 -10.43
C CYS A 98 -1.61 -9.81 -11.35
N PRO A 99 -1.95 -11.06 -11.71
CA PRO A 99 -1.11 -11.91 -12.54
C PRO A 99 -1.25 -11.60 -14.04
N TYR A 100 -2.23 -10.80 -14.42
CA TYR A 100 -2.52 -10.50 -15.82
C TYR A 100 -1.57 -9.46 -16.41
N LYS A 101 -1.44 -9.49 -17.74
CA LYS A 101 -0.54 -8.63 -18.51
C LYS A 101 -1.32 -7.76 -19.50
N CYS A 102 -2.37 -7.10 -19.02
CA CYS A 102 -3.16 -6.21 -19.86
C CYS A 102 -2.30 -5.05 -20.37
N THR A 103 -2.38 -4.77 -21.67
CA THR A 103 -1.47 -3.85 -22.37
C THR A 103 -1.53 -2.40 -21.87
N TYR A 104 -2.65 -1.98 -21.31
CA TYR A 104 -2.88 -0.66 -20.74
C TYR A 104 -2.60 -0.55 -19.23
N CYS A 105 -2.35 -1.69 -18.56
CA CYS A 105 -2.23 -1.75 -17.11
C CYS A 105 -0.77 -1.71 -16.65
N PHE A 106 -0.50 -0.97 -15.59
CA PHE A 106 0.84 -0.87 -15.01
C PHE A 106 1.29 -2.12 -14.24
N ASN A 107 0.36 -3.00 -13.82
CA ASN A 107 0.69 -4.15 -12.96
C ASN A 107 1.78 -5.06 -13.52
N HIS A 108 1.81 -5.27 -14.85
CA HIS A 108 2.88 -6.08 -15.44
C HIS A 108 4.26 -5.43 -15.33
N ALA A 109 4.34 -4.10 -15.36
CA ALA A 109 5.58 -3.36 -15.15
C ALA A 109 6.00 -3.41 -13.66
N TYR A 110 5.02 -3.32 -12.75
CA TYR A 110 5.25 -3.48 -11.31
C TYR A 110 5.76 -4.88 -10.97
N ASN A 111 5.11 -5.92 -11.49
CA ASN A 111 5.53 -7.31 -11.32
C ASN A 111 6.95 -7.58 -11.85
N LYS A 112 7.35 -6.89 -12.93
CA LYS A 112 8.72 -6.97 -13.45
C LYS A 112 9.72 -6.29 -12.52
N LEU A 113 9.36 -5.14 -11.96
CA LEU A 113 10.19 -4.37 -11.03
C LEU A 113 10.43 -5.14 -9.72
N THR A 114 9.39 -5.79 -9.21
CA THR A 114 9.39 -6.49 -7.92
C THR A 114 9.67 -7.99 -8.01
N LYS A 115 10.09 -8.46 -9.19
CA LYS A 115 10.39 -9.88 -9.40
C LYS A 115 11.50 -10.36 -8.48
N GLY A 116 11.21 -11.40 -7.68
CA GLY A 116 12.16 -11.99 -6.72
C GLY A 116 12.16 -11.32 -5.35
N HIS A 117 11.29 -10.33 -5.12
CA HIS A 117 11.17 -9.62 -3.86
C HIS A 117 9.91 -9.99 -3.05
N GLY A 118 9.22 -11.04 -3.42
CA GLY A 118 8.02 -11.54 -2.75
C GLY A 118 7.00 -12.10 -3.73
N ASP A 119 5.84 -12.49 -3.19
CA ASP A 119 4.76 -13.06 -3.96
C ASP A 119 4.04 -11.97 -4.79
N MET A 120 3.73 -12.32 -6.04
CA MET A 120 2.99 -11.41 -6.94
C MET A 120 1.59 -11.13 -6.42
N MET A 121 0.89 -12.18 -5.94
CA MET A 121 -0.46 -12.08 -5.39
C MET A 121 -0.40 -12.29 -3.88
N ARG A 122 -0.88 -11.31 -3.14
CA ARG A 122 -0.86 -11.33 -1.67
C ARG A 122 -2.23 -10.95 -1.15
N TYR A 123 -2.65 -11.58 -0.05
CA TYR A 123 -4.01 -11.53 0.43
C TYR A 123 -4.03 -11.19 1.93
N ARG A 124 -5.03 -10.44 2.32
CA ARG A 124 -5.45 -10.36 3.73
C ARG A 124 -6.33 -11.53 4.08
N SER A 125 -6.33 -11.94 5.33
CA SER A 125 -7.33 -12.87 5.85
C SER A 125 -8.72 -12.25 5.76
N VAL A 126 -9.73 -13.11 5.66
CA VAL A 126 -11.13 -12.67 5.70
C VAL A 126 -11.42 -11.91 6.99
N ASP A 127 -10.93 -12.43 8.14
CA ASP A 127 -11.14 -11.78 9.43
C ASP A 127 -10.57 -10.37 9.48
N SER A 128 -9.34 -10.16 8.97
CA SER A 128 -8.72 -8.84 8.90
C SER A 128 -9.56 -7.84 8.10
N VAL A 129 -10.10 -8.26 6.95
CA VAL A 129 -10.96 -7.40 6.11
C VAL A 129 -12.29 -7.09 6.78
N ILE A 130 -12.95 -8.11 7.36
CA ILE A 130 -14.24 -7.95 8.04
C ILE A 130 -14.11 -7.06 9.28
N GLU A 131 -13.05 -7.23 10.05
CA GLU A 131 -12.79 -6.39 11.23
C GLU A 131 -12.58 -4.92 10.86
N GLU A 132 -11.84 -4.65 9.79
CA GLU A 132 -11.68 -3.27 9.31
C GLU A 132 -13.01 -2.66 8.86
N ILE A 133 -13.85 -3.45 8.15
CA ILE A 133 -15.18 -2.99 7.72
C ILE A 133 -16.06 -2.67 8.94
N ARG A 134 -16.04 -3.52 9.98
CA ARG A 134 -16.77 -3.30 11.24
C ARG A 134 -16.29 -2.05 11.95
N GLU A 135 -14.99 -1.90 12.11
CA GLU A 135 -14.39 -0.71 12.74
C GLU A 135 -14.82 0.58 12.03
N VAL A 136 -14.80 0.59 10.70
CA VAL A 136 -15.26 1.75 9.91
C VAL A 136 -16.76 1.98 10.08
N LYS A 137 -17.58 0.91 10.09
CA LYS A 137 -19.03 1.01 10.28
C LYS A 137 -19.40 1.54 11.68
N ASP A 138 -18.64 1.15 12.70
CA ASP A 138 -18.91 1.53 14.09
C ASP A 138 -18.54 3.00 14.37
N ASN A 139 -17.55 3.54 13.65
CA ASN A 139 -17.02 4.88 13.89
C ASN A 139 -17.47 5.93 12.86
N TYR A 140 -17.88 5.50 11.65
CA TYR A 140 -18.18 6.40 10.54
C TYR A 140 -19.43 5.98 9.78
N PHE A 141 -20.05 6.92 9.07
CA PHE A 141 -21.14 6.60 8.17
C PHE A 141 -20.67 5.68 7.05
N LEU A 142 -21.23 4.47 6.95
CA LEU A 142 -20.94 3.47 5.95
C LEU A 142 -22.22 2.93 5.33
N ASP A 143 -22.50 3.30 4.09
CA ASP A 143 -23.64 2.84 3.29
C ASP A 143 -23.20 1.77 2.28
N ARG A 144 -21.98 1.88 1.75
CA ARG A 144 -21.45 0.99 0.74
C ARG A 144 -19.99 0.65 0.99
N VAL A 145 -19.67 -0.64 1.01
CA VAL A 145 -18.31 -1.17 0.95
C VAL A 145 -17.89 -1.29 -0.51
N ASN A 146 -16.76 -0.67 -0.87
CA ASN A 146 -16.12 -0.88 -2.16
C ASN A 146 -14.74 -1.52 -1.93
N ILE A 147 -14.55 -2.74 -2.42
CA ILE A 147 -13.25 -3.43 -2.37
C ILE A 147 -12.48 -3.08 -3.63
N ASP A 148 -11.42 -2.32 -3.49
CA ASP A 148 -10.64 -1.72 -4.58
C ASP A 148 -9.38 -2.55 -4.88
N ASP A 149 -9.60 -3.85 -5.09
CA ASP A 149 -8.55 -4.78 -5.50
C ASP A 149 -8.29 -4.71 -7.01
N ASP A 150 -7.05 -4.92 -7.43
CA ASP A 150 -6.73 -5.10 -8.86
C ASP A 150 -7.56 -6.22 -9.49
N ILE A 151 -7.85 -7.29 -8.71
CA ILE A 151 -8.71 -8.39 -9.09
C ILE A 151 -9.32 -9.08 -7.86
N PHE A 152 -10.59 -8.77 -7.56
CA PHE A 152 -11.26 -9.28 -6.36
C PHE A 152 -11.55 -10.78 -6.42
N LEU A 153 -11.94 -11.32 -7.60
CA LEU A 153 -12.38 -12.70 -7.72
C LEU A 153 -11.25 -13.74 -7.67
N LEU A 154 -9.99 -13.31 -7.82
CA LEU A 154 -8.85 -14.22 -7.78
C LEU A 154 -8.32 -14.33 -6.34
N LYS A 155 -8.91 -15.24 -5.58
CA LYS A 155 -8.60 -15.49 -4.16
C LYS A 155 -8.15 -16.94 -3.94
N PRO A 156 -7.47 -17.22 -2.81
CA PRO A 156 -7.26 -18.60 -2.37
C PRO A 156 -8.57 -19.35 -2.23
N LYS A 157 -8.49 -20.67 -2.39
CA LYS A 157 -9.67 -21.54 -2.26
C LYS A 157 -10.33 -21.37 -0.88
N GLY A 158 -11.65 -21.16 -0.87
CA GLY A 158 -12.46 -20.99 0.33
C GLY A 158 -12.53 -19.54 0.84
N TRP A 159 -11.70 -18.61 0.34
CA TRP A 159 -11.68 -17.23 0.83
C TRP A 159 -13.00 -16.48 0.53
N LEU A 160 -13.55 -16.66 -0.68
CA LEU A 160 -14.79 -15.98 -1.08
C LEU A 160 -16.01 -16.55 -0.35
N GLU A 161 -16.04 -17.86 -0.13
CA GLU A 161 -17.07 -18.54 0.63
C GLU A 161 -17.06 -18.05 2.08
N GLU A 162 -15.90 -18.05 2.72
CA GLU A 162 -15.72 -17.55 4.09
C GLU A 162 -16.09 -16.06 4.20
N PHE A 163 -15.70 -15.25 3.22
CA PHE A 163 -16.07 -13.84 3.20
C PHE A 163 -17.58 -13.65 3.10
N ALA A 164 -18.25 -14.42 2.22
CA ALA A 164 -19.70 -14.35 2.07
C ALA A 164 -20.46 -14.79 3.34
N GLU A 165 -19.90 -15.74 4.10
CA GLU A 165 -20.48 -16.19 5.38
C GLU A 165 -20.31 -15.14 6.49
N LYS A 166 -19.13 -14.52 6.57
CA LYS A 166 -18.77 -13.57 7.62
C LYS A 166 -19.21 -12.13 7.34
N TYR A 167 -19.45 -11.78 6.08
CA TYR A 167 -19.87 -10.44 5.71
C TYR A 167 -21.24 -10.13 6.34
N PRO A 168 -21.40 -9.07 7.11
CA PRO A 168 -22.64 -8.76 7.82
C PRO A 168 -23.79 -8.49 6.84
N LYS A 169 -24.92 -9.18 7.08
CA LYS A 169 -26.18 -8.93 6.38
C LYS A 169 -26.87 -7.69 6.93
#